data_565ed9b4db3c41424295a0f2ab159a8f
#
_entry.id   565ed9b4db3c41424295a0f2ab159a8f
#
_cell.length_a   1.000
_cell.length_b   1.000
_cell.length_c   1.000
_cell.angle_alpha   90.00
_cell.angle_beta   90.00
_cell.angle_gamma   90.00
#
_symmetry.space_group_name_H-M   'P 1'
#
loop_
_entity.id
_entity.type
_entity.pdbx_description
1 polymer ?
#
loop_
_entity_poly.entity_id
_entity_poly.type
_entity_poly.pdbx_seq_one_letter_code
_entity_poly.pdbx_strand_id
1 'polypeptide(L)'
;EEQLLIKNSAEKFFLDNLSFEQRNKILTSEGKLYEDLIVKSKELGWYGLPFDQKFGGLGGNITDVMTLIETFGASLHVDPYIFSLLLPGKIIEHFFDEDKKSHYLDKIINDNIKLAYCFAEPNIRFDIHKLNCKVYLEENKYFLKGKKMLVLAADQANSIIVPAIDKDKYVYLVKIDNTSKNFLSNK
;
A
#
# COMPACT_ATOMS: atom_id res chain seq x y z
N GLU A 1 12.32 -22.81 -8.76
CA GLU A 1 11.22 -23.77 -8.49
C GLU A 1 10.08 -23.07 -7.75
N GLU A 2 10.37 -22.28 -6.71
CA GLU A 2 9.38 -21.51 -5.93
C GLU A 2 8.61 -20.49 -6.79
N GLN A 3 9.31 -19.71 -7.63
CA GLN A 3 8.66 -18.75 -8.53
C GLN A 3 7.68 -19.42 -9.49
N LEU A 4 7.99 -20.63 -9.95
CA LEU A 4 7.07 -21.37 -10.82
C LEU A 4 5.81 -21.81 -10.07
N LEU A 5 5.93 -22.18 -8.80
CA LEU A 5 4.79 -22.51 -7.96
C LEU A 5 3.91 -21.29 -7.71
N ILE A 6 4.51 -20.14 -7.40
CA ILE A 6 3.78 -18.87 -7.23
C ILE A 6 3.03 -18.53 -8.52
N LYS A 7 3.72 -18.55 -9.66
CA LYS A 7 3.12 -18.26 -10.98
C LYS A 7 1.94 -19.17 -11.28
N ASN A 8 2.15 -20.48 -11.23
CA ASN A 8 1.11 -21.46 -11.55
C ASN A 8 -0.11 -21.34 -10.62
N SER A 9 0.13 -21.12 -9.32
CA SER A 9 -0.93 -20.90 -8.34
C SER A 9 -1.74 -19.65 -8.67
N ALA A 10 -1.06 -18.54 -8.98
CA ALA A 10 -1.70 -17.27 -9.28
C ALA A 10 -2.47 -17.33 -10.62
N GLU A 11 -1.87 -17.90 -11.67
CA GLU A 11 -2.55 -18.10 -12.96
C GLU A 11 -3.83 -18.92 -12.82
N LYS A 12 -3.74 -20.04 -12.10
CA LYS A 12 -4.92 -20.89 -11.84
C LYS A 12 -5.99 -20.12 -11.07
N PHE A 13 -5.59 -19.41 -10.02
CA PHE A 13 -6.54 -18.62 -9.23
C PHE A 13 -7.29 -17.60 -10.09
N PHE A 14 -6.61 -16.86 -10.96
CA PHE A 14 -7.24 -15.85 -11.80
C PHE A 14 -8.10 -16.47 -12.91
N LEU A 15 -7.70 -17.60 -13.47
CA LEU A 15 -8.56 -18.33 -14.41
C LEU A 15 -9.90 -18.73 -13.77
N ASP A 16 -9.87 -19.16 -12.51
CA ASP A 16 -11.05 -19.62 -11.80
C ASP A 16 -11.92 -18.47 -11.23
N ASN A 17 -11.31 -17.32 -10.88
CA ASN A 17 -11.98 -16.29 -10.09
C ASN A 17 -12.06 -14.91 -10.77
N LEU A 18 -11.35 -14.65 -11.87
CA LEU A 18 -11.28 -13.33 -12.50
C LEU A 18 -11.40 -13.38 -14.02
N SER A 19 -12.51 -13.95 -14.52
CA SER A 19 -12.85 -13.79 -15.93
C SER A 19 -13.10 -12.32 -16.28
N PHE A 20 -13.07 -11.99 -17.57
CA PHE A 20 -13.34 -10.62 -18.04
C PHE A 20 -14.71 -10.10 -17.55
N GLU A 21 -15.72 -10.95 -17.52
CA GLU A 21 -17.06 -10.59 -17.00
C GLU A 21 -17.05 -10.35 -15.49
N GLN A 22 -16.36 -11.22 -14.74
CA GLN A 22 -16.21 -11.05 -13.28
C GLN A 22 -15.46 -9.77 -12.96
N ARG A 23 -14.37 -9.47 -13.67
CA ARG A 23 -13.64 -8.22 -13.54
C ARG A 23 -14.54 -7.01 -13.78
N ASN A 24 -15.33 -7.00 -14.85
CA ASN A 24 -16.25 -5.89 -15.13
C ASN A 24 -17.31 -5.75 -14.02
N LYS A 25 -17.84 -6.86 -13.48
CA LYS A 25 -18.73 -6.83 -12.32
C LYS A 25 -18.07 -6.23 -11.09
N ILE A 26 -16.80 -6.57 -10.80
CA ILE A 26 -16.03 -5.98 -9.70
C ILE A 26 -15.91 -4.46 -9.87
N LEU A 27 -15.54 -3.99 -11.06
CA LEU A 27 -15.37 -2.56 -11.35
C LEU A 27 -16.67 -1.76 -11.27
N THR A 28 -17.81 -2.37 -11.51
CA THR A 28 -19.12 -1.73 -11.49
C THR A 28 -19.94 -2.00 -10.22
N SER A 29 -19.49 -2.92 -9.37
CA SER A 29 -20.13 -3.27 -8.10
C SER A 29 -19.71 -2.30 -6.97
N GLU A 30 -20.54 -2.23 -5.93
CA GLU A 30 -20.26 -1.44 -4.73
C GLU A 30 -19.21 -2.11 -3.78
N GLY A 31 -18.26 -2.88 -4.31
CA GLY A 31 -17.10 -3.35 -3.57
C GLY A 31 -17.16 -4.80 -3.05
N LYS A 32 -18.33 -5.41 -2.85
CA LYS A 32 -18.43 -6.74 -2.23
C LYS A 32 -17.67 -7.85 -2.97
N LEU A 33 -17.80 -7.93 -4.29
CA LEU A 33 -17.07 -8.92 -5.10
C LEU A 33 -15.55 -8.70 -5.05
N TYR A 34 -15.13 -7.46 -4.89
CA TYR A 34 -13.74 -7.12 -4.69
C TYR A 34 -13.23 -7.59 -3.32
N GLU A 35 -14.01 -7.41 -2.27
CA GLU A 35 -13.67 -7.89 -0.92
C GLU A 35 -13.48 -9.40 -0.88
N ASP A 36 -14.37 -10.16 -1.53
CA ASP A 36 -14.25 -11.62 -1.64
C ASP A 36 -12.96 -12.04 -2.36
N LEU A 37 -12.56 -11.31 -3.41
CA LEU A 37 -11.30 -11.57 -4.11
C LEU A 37 -10.09 -11.31 -3.22
N ILE A 38 -10.11 -10.24 -2.43
CA ILE A 38 -9.05 -9.91 -1.47
C ILE A 38 -8.92 -10.98 -0.39
N VAL A 39 -10.03 -11.44 0.18
CA VAL A 39 -10.00 -12.51 1.20
C VAL A 39 -9.31 -13.75 0.64
N LYS A 40 -9.69 -14.21 -0.55
CA LYS A 40 -9.06 -15.35 -1.20
C LYS A 40 -7.57 -15.13 -1.50
N SER A 41 -7.18 -13.92 -1.90
CA SER A 41 -5.78 -13.57 -2.15
C SER A 41 -4.94 -13.63 -0.87
N LYS A 42 -5.52 -13.28 0.26
CA LYS A 42 -4.88 -13.42 1.58
C LYS A 42 -4.71 -14.87 1.99
N GLU A 43 -5.74 -15.71 1.79
CA GLU A 43 -5.67 -17.15 2.06
C GLU A 43 -4.54 -17.83 1.29
N LEU A 44 -4.21 -17.33 0.10
CA LEU A 44 -3.06 -17.77 -0.70
C LEU A 44 -1.71 -17.19 -0.21
N GLY A 45 -1.71 -16.35 0.82
CA GLY A 45 -0.52 -15.77 1.42
C GLY A 45 0.08 -14.59 0.65
N TRP A 46 -0.57 -14.09 -0.41
CA TRP A 46 0.01 -13.06 -1.27
C TRP A 46 0.25 -11.74 -0.54
N TYR A 47 -0.58 -11.41 0.45
CA TYR A 47 -0.45 -10.21 1.26
C TYR A 47 0.73 -10.28 2.24
N GLY A 48 1.08 -11.49 2.69
CA GLY A 48 2.25 -11.73 3.53
C GLY A 48 3.54 -11.95 2.75
N LEU A 49 3.45 -12.28 1.45
CA LEU A 49 4.61 -12.67 0.65
C LEU A 49 5.79 -11.70 0.74
N PRO A 50 5.62 -10.36 0.61
CA PRO A 50 6.75 -9.45 0.60
C PRO A 50 7.40 -9.17 1.96
N PHE A 51 6.80 -9.56 3.07
CA PHE A 51 7.21 -9.13 4.41
C PHE A 51 7.96 -10.22 5.18
N ASP A 52 8.83 -9.79 6.10
CA ASP A 52 9.63 -10.67 6.95
C ASP A 52 8.73 -11.55 7.84
N GLN A 53 9.14 -12.80 8.04
CA GLN A 53 8.43 -13.78 8.85
C GLN A 53 8.25 -13.32 10.32
N LYS A 54 9.20 -12.54 10.85
CA LYS A 54 9.10 -11.98 12.21
C LYS A 54 7.90 -11.03 12.39
N PHE A 55 7.34 -10.51 11.30
CA PHE A 55 6.16 -9.64 11.30
C PHE A 55 4.90 -10.34 10.75
N GLY A 56 4.92 -11.66 10.65
CA GLY A 56 3.80 -12.44 10.12
C GLY A 56 3.78 -12.58 8.60
N GLY A 57 4.82 -12.14 7.90
CA GLY A 57 5.00 -12.32 6.47
C GLY A 57 5.51 -13.71 6.10
N LEU A 58 5.70 -13.95 4.81
CA LEU A 58 6.25 -15.21 4.28
C LEU A 58 7.75 -15.12 3.94
N GLY A 59 8.35 -13.93 4.00
CA GLY A 59 9.77 -13.73 3.74
C GLY A 59 10.17 -13.92 2.27
N GLY A 60 9.24 -13.76 1.34
CA GLY A 60 9.51 -13.84 -0.10
C GLY A 60 10.47 -12.75 -0.55
N ASN A 61 11.37 -13.12 -1.45
CA ASN A 61 12.32 -12.18 -2.03
C ASN A 61 11.67 -11.34 -3.15
N ILE A 62 12.42 -10.37 -3.68
CA ILE A 62 11.89 -9.47 -4.71
C ILE A 62 11.47 -10.21 -5.99
N THR A 63 12.15 -11.30 -6.36
CA THR A 63 11.82 -12.09 -7.54
C THR A 63 10.48 -12.82 -7.36
N ASP A 64 10.19 -13.31 -6.16
CA ASP A 64 8.91 -13.94 -5.82
C ASP A 64 7.76 -12.93 -5.96
N VAL A 65 7.95 -11.72 -5.42
CA VAL A 65 6.98 -10.62 -5.51
C VAL A 65 6.79 -10.17 -6.96
N MET A 66 7.86 -10.03 -7.74
CA MET A 66 7.79 -9.66 -9.15
C MET A 66 7.02 -10.70 -9.98
N THR A 67 7.24 -11.98 -9.72
CA THR A 67 6.51 -13.07 -10.39
C THR A 67 5.00 -12.99 -10.13
N LEU A 68 4.63 -12.70 -8.87
CA LEU A 68 3.22 -12.51 -8.52
C LEU A 68 2.62 -11.28 -9.22
N ILE A 69 3.32 -10.14 -9.21
CA ILE A 69 2.85 -8.89 -9.83
C ILE A 69 2.76 -9.03 -11.36
N GLU A 70 3.67 -9.75 -12.00
CA GLU A 70 3.57 -10.06 -13.44
C GLU A 70 2.26 -10.80 -13.75
N THR A 71 1.91 -11.78 -12.92
CA THR A 71 0.65 -12.54 -13.08
C THR A 71 -0.57 -11.64 -12.82
N PHE A 72 -0.50 -10.73 -11.85
CA PHE A 72 -1.54 -9.71 -11.62
C PHE A 72 -1.78 -8.85 -12.86
N GLY A 73 -0.70 -8.39 -13.49
CA GLY A 73 -0.77 -7.60 -14.71
C GLY A 73 -1.37 -8.39 -15.88
N ALA A 74 -0.92 -9.61 -16.10
CA ALA A 74 -1.42 -10.50 -17.15
C ALA A 74 -2.91 -10.80 -17.01
N SER A 75 -3.40 -10.89 -15.75
CA SER A 75 -4.81 -11.16 -15.42
C SER A 75 -5.67 -9.90 -15.30
N LEU A 76 -5.10 -8.72 -15.51
CA LEU A 76 -5.76 -7.42 -15.28
C LEU A 76 -6.38 -7.31 -13.87
N HIS A 77 -5.65 -7.80 -12.88
CA HIS A 77 -6.09 -7.75 -11.49
C HIS A 77 -6.29 -6.30 -11.03
N VAL A 78 -7.40 -6.03 -10.36
CA VAL A 78 -7.83 -4.66 -10.03
C VAL A 78 -7.39 -4.19 -8.65
N ASP A 79 -6.73 -5.05 -7.85
CA ASP A 79 -6.23 -4.66 -6.54
C ASP A 79 -5.05 -3.69 -6.68
N PRO A 80 -5.06 -2.54 -6.00
CA PRO A 80 -3.93 -1.63 -5.95
C PRO A 80 -2.77 -2.16 -5.07
N TYR A 81 -2.47 -3.45 -5.14
CA TYR A 81 -1.51 -4.19 -4.32
C TYR A 81 -0.16 -3.46 -4.15
N ILE A 82 0.40 -2.93 -5.24
CA ILE A 82 1.69 -2.23 -5.21
C ILE A 82 1.58 -0.96 -4.36
N PHE A 83 0.52 -0.18 -4.54
CA PHE A 83 0.39 1.16 -3.97
C PHE A 83 -0.28 1.18 -2.60
N SER A 84 -1.08 0.17 -2.29
CA SER A 84 -1.83 0.09 -1.02
C SER A 84 -1.24 -0.89 -0.01
N LEU A 85 -0.38 -1.80 -0.46
CA LEU A 85 0.20 -2.83 0.40
C LEU A 85 1.74 -2.85 0.30
N LEU A 86 2.29 -3.16 -0.88
CA LEU A 86 3.72 -3.41 -1.03
C LEU A 86 4.57 -2.17 -0.67
N LEU A 87 4.34 -1.06 -1.34
CA LEU A 87 5.13 0.15 -1.13
C LEU A 87 4.98 0.73 0.28
N PRO A 88 3.76 1.01 0.80
CA PRO A 88 3.64 1.51 2.17
C PRO A 88 4.07 0.50 3.22
N GLY A 89 3.86 -0.80 3.02
CA GLY A 89 4.32 -1.84 3.92
C GLY A 89 5.85 -1.91 4.00
N LYS A 90 6.55 -1.82 2.86
CA LYS A 90 8.03 -1.76 2.85
C LYS A 90 8.57 -0.47 3.49
N ILE A 91 7.88 0.64 3.36
CA ILE A 91 8.24 1.87 4.08
C ILE A 91 8.13 1.65 5.60
N ILE A 92 7.06 1.02 6.07
CA ILE A 92 6.88 0.70 7.48
C ILE A 92 7.97 -0.28 7.94
N GLU A 93 8.19 -1.37 7.21
CA GLU A 93 9.19 -2.39 7.53
C GLU A 93 10.61 -1.81 7.65
N HIS A 94 10.92 -0.78 6.87
CA HIS A 94 12.26 -0.18 6.84
C HIS A 94 12.48 0.93 7.87
N PHE A 95 11.48 1.79 8.06
CA PHE A 95 11.67 3.08 8.72
C PHE A 95 10.94 3.24 10.06
N PHE A 96 10.03 2.34 10.41
CA PHE A 96 9.28 2.47 11.67
C PHE A 96 10.01 1.71 12.80
N ASP A 97 9.65 2.02 14.05
CA ASP A 97 10.12 1.29 15.23
C ASP A 97 9.54 -0.12 15.26
N GLU A 98 10.24 -1.08 15.88
CA GLU A 98 9.86 -2.51 15.85
C GLU A 98 8.41 -2.78 16.31
N ASP A 99 7.97 -2.12 17.40
CA ASP A 99 6.59 -2.27 17.89
C ASP A 99 5.56 -1.77 16.86
N LYS A 100 5.85 -0.68 16.19
CA LYS A 100 4.99 -0.14 15.13
C LYS A 100 5.03 -1.00 13.87
N LYS A 101 6.19 -1.55 13.51
CA LYS A 101 6.31 -2.50 12.39
C LYS A 101 5.38 -3.69 12.61
N SER A 102 5.52 -4.38 13.75
CA SER A 102 4.69 -5.53 14.08
C SER A 102 3.22 -5.20 14.01
N HIS A 103 2.81 -4.10 14.63
CA HIS A 103 1.42 -3.67 14.67
C HIS A 103 0.82 -3.35 13.29
N TYR A 104 1.54 -2.58 12.46
CA TYR A 104 0.99 -2.16 11.17
C TYR A 104 1.12 -3.23 10.10
N LEU A 105 2.19 -4.02 10.09
CA LEU A 105 2.34 -5.10 9.12
C LEU A 105 1.33 -6.22 9.37
N ASP A 106 1.10 -6.58 10.63
CA ASP A 106 0.02 -7.52 10.97
C ASP A 106 -1.34 -7.05 10.43
N LYS A 107 -1.68 -5.78 10.63
CA LYS A 107 -2.92 -5.20 10.11
C LYS A 107 -3.02 -5.17 8.59
N ILE A 108 -1.90 -4.91 7.91
CA ILE A 108 -1.84 -4.93 6.44
C ILE A 108 -2.06 -6.35 5.92
N ILE A 109 -1.40 -7.33 6.55
CA ILE A 109 -1.44 -8.74 6.13
C ILE A 109 -2.81 -9.34 6.44
N ASN A 110 -3.33 -9.14 7.66
CA ASN A 110 -4.47 -9.89 8.19
C ASN A 110 -5.79 -9.09 8.18
N ASP A 111 -5.79 -7.80 8.53
CA ASP A 111 -7.01 -7.01 8.78
C ASP A 111 -7.53 -6.21 7.59
N ASN A 112 -6.91 -6.33 6.40
CA ASN A 112 -7.29 -5.55 5.22
C ASN A 112 -7.16 -4.03 5.39
N ILE A 113 -6.24 -3.56 6.25
CA ILE A 113 -5.93 -2.15 6.31
C ILE A 113 -5.14 -1.76 5.06
N LYS A 114 -5.70 -0.80 4.33
CA LYS A 114 -5.06 -0.23 3.15
C LYS A 114 -4.38 1.08 3.51
N LEU A 115 -3.17 1.24 3.03
CA LEU A 115 -2.41 2.46 3.15
C LEU A 115 -2.20 3.09 1.78
N ALA A 116 -1.88 4.38 1.74
CA ALA A 116 -1.42 5.01 0.51
C ALA A 116 -0.15 5.83 0.78
N TYR A 117 0.77 5.83 -0.15
CA TYR A 117 1.98 6.63 -0.08
C TYR A 117 1.85 7.91 -0.89
N CYS A 118 1.84 9.04 -0.20
CA CYS A 118 1.59 10.36 -0.77
C CYS A 118 2.90 11.05 -1.15
N PHE A 119 3.58 10.61 -2.20
CA PHE A 119 4.88 11.16 -2.56
C PHE A 119 4.76 12.47 -3.37
N ALA A 120 4.04 12.42 -4.48
CA ALA A 120 4.05 13.49 -5.48
C ALA A 120 3.47 14.81 -4.96
N GLU A 121 4.12 15.90 -5.32
CA GLU A 121 3.68 17.27 -5.04
C GLU A 121 3.67 18.10 -6.33
N PRO A 122 2.90 19.18 -6.41
CA PRO A 122 3.01 20.13 -7.49
C PRO A 122 4.45 20.63 -7.67
N ASN A 123 4.96 20.61 -8.90
CA ASN A 123 6.26 21.15 -9.30
C ASN A 123 7.53 20.44 -8.80
N ILE A 124 7.43 19.36 -8.04
CA ILE A 124 8.65 18.61 -7.59
C ILE A 124 8.90 17.33 -8.40
N ARG A 125 7.89 16.83 -9.12
CA ARG A 125 7.91 15.51 -9.76
C ARG A 125 8.33 14.41 -8.73
N PHE A 126 9.49 13.79 -8.91
CA PHE A 126 9.99 12.69 -8.05
C PHE A 126 11.23 13.06 -7.24
N ASP A 127 11.56 14.34 -7.13
CA ASP A 127 12.74 14.81 -6.42
C ASP A 127 12.43 15.02 -4.92
N ILE A 128 12.83 14.06 -4.07
CA ILE A 128 12.60 14.11 -2.63
C ILE A 128 13.29 15.30 -1.94
N HIS A 129 14.35 15.85 -2.53
CA HIS A 129 15.05 17.01 -1.97
C HIS A 129 14.28 18.32 -2.17
N LYS A 130 13.26 18.31 -3.02
CA LYS A 130 12.39 19.47 -3.31
C LYS A 130 11.03 19.42 -2.65
N LEU A 131 10.86 18.58 -1.63
CA LEU A 131 9.60 18.50 -0.90
C LEU A 131 9.19 19.88 -0.34
N ASN A 132 7.92 20.24 -0.59
CA ASN A 132 7.31 21.45 -0.06
C ASN A 132 6.37 21.17 1.12
N CYS A 133 5.93 19.94 1.28
CA CYS A 133 5.15 19.54 2.45
C CYS A 133 6.02 19.69 3.70
N LYS A 134 5.54 20.45 4.69
CA LYS A 134 6.29 20.79 5.91
C LYS A 134 5.74 20.03 7.10
N VAL A 135 6.65 19.58 7.97
CA VAL A 135 6.35 19.11 9.31
C VAL A 135 7.01 20.02 10.32
N TYR A 136 6.31 20.37 11.37
CA TYR A 136 6.83 21.20 12.44
C TYR A 136 6.22 20.80 13.79
N LEU A 137 6.96 21.04 14.87
CA LEU A 137 6.59 20.74 16.23
C LEU A 137 6.22 22.05 16.94
N GLU A 138 4.98 22.17 17.41
CA GLU A 138 4.51 23.27 18.23
C GLU A 138 3.76 22.70 19.45
N GLU A 139 4.01 23.24 20.64
CA GLU A 139 3.36 22.82 21.88
C GLU A 139 3.32 21.29 22.08
N ASN A 140 4.42 20.62 21.77
CA ASN A 140 4.58 19.17 21.86
C ASN A 140 3.65 18.35 20.92
N LYS A 141 3.15 18.98 19.83
CA LYS A 141 2.32 18.36 18.80
C LYS A 141 2.96 18.57 17.44
N TYR A 142 2.94 17.50 16.63
CA TYR A 142 3.36 17.61 15.24
C TYR A 142 2.23 18.13 14.36
N PHE A 143 2.59 19.10 13.53
CA PHE A 143 1.71 19.64 12.50
C PHE A 143 2.29 19.35 11.13
N LEU A 144 1.40 19.04 10.19
CA LEU A 144 1.75 18.82 8.79
C LEU A 144 1.00 19.83 7.93
N LYS A 145 1.73 20.49 7.01
CA LYS A 145 1.15 21.44 6.06
C LYS A 145 1.71 21.21 4.68
N GLY A 146 0.84 20.94 3.71
CA GLY A 146 1.26 20.76 2.33
C GLY A 146 0.13 20.27 1.43
N LYS A 147 0.47 20.00 0.19
CA LYS A 147 -0.42 19.44 -0.83
C LYS A 147 0.29 18.30 -1.54
N LYS A 148 -0.35 17.16 -1.58
CA LYS A 148 0.07 15.99 -2.36
C LYS A 148 -0.88 15.82 -3.54
N MET A 149 -0.41 15.16 -4.61
CA MET A 149 -1.20 14.94 -5.82
C MET A 149 -0.94 13.54 -6.37
N LEU A 150 -1.85 13.05 -7.20
CA LEU A 150 -1.72 11.73 -7.85
C LEU A 150 -1.43 10.61 -6.85
N VAL A 151 -2.16 10.61 -5.73
CA VAL A 151 -2.00 9.59 -4.70
C VAL A 151 -2.82 8.37 -5.08
N LEU A 152 -2.14 7.35 -5.58
CA LEU A 152 -2.79 6.12 -6.00
C LEU A 152 -3.37 5.38 -4.80
N ALA A 153 -4.58 4.85 -4.95
CA ALA A 153 -5.36 4.14 -3.92
C ALA A 153 -5.73 4.98 -2.68
N ALA A 154 -5.62 6.30 -2.72
CA ALA A 154 -5.95 7.15 -1.57
C ALA A 154 -7.43 7.13 -1.17
N ASP A 155 -8.33 6.92 -2.13
CA ASP A 155 -9.77 6.83 -1.92
C ASP A 155 -10.19 5.59 -1.13
N GLN A 156 -9.36 4.55 -1.16
CA GLN A 156 -9.57 3.29 -0.43
C GLN A 156 -8.72 3.19 0.84
N ALA A 157 -7.79 4.11 1.06
CA ALA A 157 -6.83 4.03 2.15
C ALA A 157 -7.46 4.39 3.51
N ASN A 158 -7.20 3.57 4.52
CA ASN A 158 -7.54 3.86 5.92
C ASN A 158 -6.60 4.91 6.51
N SER A 159 -5.34 4.89 6.07
CA SER A 159 -4.31 5.85 6.48
C SER A 159 -3.37 6.14 5.31
N ILE A 160 -2.71 7.28 5.39
CA ILE A 160 -1.72 7.70 4.39
C ILE A 160 -0.35 7.91 5.02
N ILE A 161 0.71 7.64 4.27
CA ILE A 161 2.08 7.96 4.64
C ILE A 161 2.54 9.14 3.78
N VAL A 162 2.91 10.22 4.43
CA VAL A 162 3.26 11.49 3.80
C VAL A 162 4.72 11.84 4.08
N PRO A 163 5.61 11.87 3.09
CA PRO A 163 6.92 12.47 3.27
C PRO A 163 6.80 13.99 3.37
N ALA A 164 7.42 14.54 4.39
CA ALA A 164 7.47 15.98 4.67
C ALA A 164 8.85 16.38 5.19
N ILE A 165 9.21 17.64 5.09
CA ILE A 165 10.49 18.15 5.59
C ILE A 165 10.28 19.16 6.73
N ASP A 166 11.20 19.15 7.67
CA ASP A 166 11.28 20.19 8.70
C ASP A 166 12.08 21.44 8.22
N LYS A 167 12.29 22.39 9.14
CA LYS A 167 13.07 23.61 8.89
C LYS A 167 14.54 23.32 8.56
N ASP A 168 15.09 22.21 9.08
CA ASP A 168 16.49 21.80 8.92
C ASP A 168 16.66 20.84 7.72
N LYS A 169 15.60 20.62 6.92
CA LYS A 169 15.51 19.77 5.74
C LYS A 169 15.62 18.26 6.02
N TYR A 170 15.41 17.82 7.25
CA TYR A 170 15.24 16.40 7.53
C TYR A 170 13.89 15.91 6.97
N VAL A 171 13.90 14.73 6.36
CA VAL A 171 12.71 14.10 5.80
C VAL A 171 12.05 13.22 6.86
N TYR A 172 10.78 13.45 7.09
CA TYR A 172 9.92 12.67 7.97
C TYR A 172 8.89 11.90 7.16
N LEU A 173 8.61 10.68 7.57
CA LEU A 173 7.49 9.89 7.07
C LEU A 173 6.36 9.96 8.09
N VAL A 174 5.35 10.75 7.80
CA VAL A 174 4.24 11.03 8.72
C VAL A 174 3.05 10.17 8.34
N LYS A 175 2.61 9.28 9.25
CA LYS A 175 1.36 8.54 9.09
C LYS A 175 0.18 9.37 9.57
N ILE A 176 -0.85 9.47 8.77
CA ILE A 176 -2.09 10.18 9.07
C ILE A 176 -3.27 9.25 8.82
N ASP A 177 -4.22 9.21 9.76
CA ASP A 177 -5.47 8.50 9.55
C ASP A 177 -6.43 9.33 8.68
N ASN A 178 -7.12 8.69 7.76
CA ASN A 178 -8.00 9.35 6.79
C ASN A 178 -9.21 10.07 7.44
N THR A 179 -9.46 9.79 8.73
CA THR A 179 -10.49 10.44 9.55
C THR A 179 -10.05 11.75 10.20
N SER A 180 -8.81 12.19 9.96
CA SER A 180 -8.27 13.43 10.56
C SER A 180 -9.07 14.66 10.10
N LYS A 181 -9.52 15.48 11.04
CA LYS A 181 -10.45 16.61 10.80
C LYS A 181 -9.99 17.63 9.75
N ASN A 182 -8.69 17.76 9.56
CA ASN A 182 -8.08 18.74 8.64
C ASN A 182 -7.52 18.09 7.38
N PHE A 183 -7.87 16.84 7.12
CA PHE A 183 -7.50 16.15 5.90
C PHE A 183 -8.58 16.36 4.85
N LEU A 184 -8.23 16.98 3.73
CA LEU A 184 -9.11 17.18 2.58
C LEU A 184 -8.58 16.36 1.41
N SER A 185 -9.41 15.46 0.90
CA SER A 185 -9.15 14.72 -0.33
C SER A 185 -10.11 15.19 -1.42
N ASN A 186 -9.58 15.57 -2.55
CA ASN A 186 -10.35 15.83 -3.77
C ASN A 186 -10.12 14.66 -4.73
N LYS A 187 -11.20 14.04 -5.19
CA LYS A 187 -11.18 13.01 -6.23
C LYS A 187 -10.90 13.61 -7.59
#